data_c2a71541e3f5fa27209d3a4611bcd192
#
_entry.id   c2a71541e3f5fa27209d3a4611bcd192
#
_cell.length_a   1.000
_cell.length_b   1.000
_cell.length_c   1.000
_cell.angle_alpha   90.00
_cell.angle_beta   90.00
_cell.angle_gamma   90.00
#
_symmetry.space_group_name_H-M   'P 1'
#
loop_
_entity.id
_entity.type
_entity.pdbx_description
1 polymer ?
#
loop_
_entity_poly.entity_id
_entity_poly.type
_entity_poly.pdbx_seq_one_letter_code
_entity_poly.pdbx_strand_id
1 'polypeptide(L)'
;LAWHQVTSEDANKALSEVISGTKGINVLSPTWFSVTGTDGAISSLASADYVKTAHEAGKEVWGLVDNFNSSVSTLATLSNTASRNHLVEMLLSEAKRVGLDGINVDFESMTKEEAPHFIQFIRELSIGCRKKKSACVICG
;
A
#
# COMPACT_ATOMS: atom_id res chain seq x y z
N LEU A 1 -12.79 7.15 -2.55
CA LEU A 1 -11.69 6.25 -2.88
C LEU A 1 -12.22 5.07 -3.67
N ALA A 2 -11.63 4.79 -4.81
CA ALA A 2 -11.97 3.64 -5.64
C ALA A 2 -10.81 2.63 -5.62
N TRP A 3 -11.10 1.39 -5.33
CA TRP A 3 -10.13 0.30 -5.40
C TRP A 3 -10.00 -0.18 -6.84
N HIS A 4 -8.77 -0.40 -7.26
CA HIS A 4 -8.46 -0.98 -8.57
C HIS A 4 -7.68 -2.27 -8.34
N GLN A 5 -8.32 -3.41 -8.60
CA GLN A 5 -7.69 -4.71 -8.46
C GLN A 5 -6.66 -4.92 -9.57
N VAL A 6 -5.39 -4.99 -9.20
CA VAL A 6 -4.26 -5.20 -10.10
C VAL A 6 -3.64 -6.55 -9.77
N THR A 7 -3.67 -7.49 -10.70
CA THR A 7 -3.17 -8.85 -10.52
C THR A 7 -1.88 -9.12 -11.29
N SER A 8 -1.48 -8.20 -12.15
CA SER A 8 -0.26 -8.28 -12.95
C SER A 8 0.17 -6.86 -13.35
N GLU A 9 1.42 -6.71 -13.80
CA GLU A 9 1.89 -5.42 -14.31
C GLU A 9 1.05 -4.94 -15.50
N ASP A 10 0.62 -5.86 -16.38
CA ASP A 10 -0.22 -5.52 -17.53
C ASP A 10 -1.61 -5.00 -17.12
N ALA A 11 -2.13 -5.42 -15.96
CA ALA A 11 -3.41 -4.92 -15.47
C ALA A 11 -3.40 -3.42 -15.16
N ASN A 12 -2.22 -2.82 -14.95
CA ASN A 12 -2.10 -1.37 -14.77
C ASN A 12 -2.53 -0.60 -16.03
N LYS A 13 -2.49 -1.22 -17.20
CA LYS A 13 -2.87 -0.60 -18.48
C LYS A 13 -4.39 -0.36 -18.59
N ALA A 14 -5.19 -0.99 -17.74
CA ALA A 14 -6.64 -0.76 -17.68
C ALA A 14 -7.03 0.56 -16.99
N LEU A 15 -6.05 1.38 -16.60
CA LEU A 15 -6.28 2.61 -15.85
C LEU A 15 -7.22 3.58 -16.56
N SER A 16 -7.14 3.71 -17.88
CA SER A 16 -8.03 4.61 -18.64
C SER A 16 -9.50 4.26 -18.48
N GLU A 17 -9.81 2.96 -18.41
CA GLU A 17 -11.17 2.47 -18.16
C GLU A 17 -11.61 2.76 -16.74
N VAL A 18 -10.70 2.58 -15.77
CA VAL A 18 -10.94 2.88 -14.36
C VAL A 18 -11.23 4.37 -14.18
N ILE A 19 -10.45 5.23 -14.80
CA ILE A 19 -10.66 6.70 -14.76
C ILE A 19 -12.03 7.05 -15.29
N SER A 20 -12.43 6.48 -16.42
CA SER A 20 -13.73 6.73 -17.04
C SER A 20 -14.89 6.30 -16.14
N GLY A 21 -14.74 5.19 -15.41
CA GLY A 21 -15.75 4.66 -14.51
C GLY A 21 -15.79 5.31 -13.13
N THR A 22 -14.82 6.19 -12.82
CA THR A 22 -14.67 6.78 -11.48
C THR A 22 -14.81 8.30 -11.47
N LYS A 23 -15.67 8.86 -12.32
CA LYS A 23 -15.97 10.29 -12.32
C LYS A 23 -16.46 10.74 -10.95
N GLY A 24 -15.89 11.81 -10.44
CA GLY A 24 -16.21 12.33 -9.11
C GLY A 24 -15.44 11.66 -7.97
N ILE A 25 -14.64 10.64 -8.26
CA ILE A 25 -13.76 10.00 -7.27
C ILE A 25 -12.36 10.57 -7.42
N ASN A 26 -11.78 11.02 -6.31
CA ASN A 26 -10.50 11.73 -6.31
C ASN A 26 -9.30 10.83 -6.00
N VAL A 27 -9.51 9.64 -5.43
CA VAL A 27 -8.45 8.74 -4.99
C VAL A 27 -8.64 7.36 -5.61
N LEU A 28 -7.59 6.87 -6.28
CA LEU A 28 -7.49 5.50 -6.77
C LEU A 28 -6.58 4.69 -5.84
N SER A 29 -7.00 3.49 -5.50
CA SER A 29 -6.20 2.60 -4.65
C SER A 29 -5.95 1.26 -5.35
N PRO A 30 -4.87 1.17 -6.16
CA PRO A 30 -4.51 -0.09 -6.82
C PRO A 30 -3.94 -1.09 -5.82
N THR A 31 -4.27 -2.36 -6.01
CA THR A 31 -3.81 -3.45 -5.15
C THR A 31 -2.37 -3.87 -5.50
N TRP A 32 -1.41 -3.03 -5.18
CA TRP A 32 -0.04 -3.16 -5.67
C TRP A 32 0.91 -3.95 -4.78
N PHE A 33 0.65 -3.98 -3.47
CA PHE A 33 1.61 -4.54 -2.53
C PHE A 33 1.02 -5.69 -1.72
N SER A 34 1.82 -6.72 -1.49
CA SER A 34 1.47 -7.82 -0.60
C SER A 34 2.68 -8.21 0.24
N VAL A 35 2.48 -8.49 1.51
CA VAL A 35 3.55 -8.96 2.39
C VAL A 35 3.90 -10.40 1.99
N THR A 36 5.15 -10.66 1.64
CA THR A 36 5.61 -11.94 1.11
C THR A 36 6.58 -12.68 2.02
N GLY A 37 7.06 -12.03 3.08
CA GLY A 37 8.01 -12.66 4.01
C GLY A 37 7.87 -12.12 5.41
N THR A 38 8.18 -12.96 6.41
CA THR A 38 8.14 -12.58 7.83
C THR A 38 9.27 -11.61 8.22
N ASP A 39 10.20 -11.36 7.31
CA ASP A 39 11.23 -10.32 7.42
C ASP A 39 10.73 -8.93 6.99
N GLY A 40 9.47 -8.82 6.57
CA GLY A 40 8.89 -7.58 6.10
C GLY A 40 9.00 -7.36 4.59
N ALA A 41 9.40 -8.37 3.83
CA ALA A 41 9.47 -8.29 2.37
C ALA A 41 8.07 -8.15 1.76
N ILE A 42 8.00 -7.46 0.63
CA ILE A 42 6.75 -7.27 -0.12
C ILE A 42 6.96 -7.62 -1.59
N SER A 43 5.86 -8.01 -2.25
CA SER A 43 5.77 -7.96 -3.70
C SER A 43 5.19 -6.62 -4.13
N SER A 44 5.54 -6.15 -5.32
CA SER A 44 5.09 -4.86 -5.82
C SER A 44 4.74 -4.95 -7.30
N LEU A 45 3.58 -4.40 -7.65
CA LEU A 45 3.13 -4.18 -9.03
C LEU A 45 3.07 -2.68 -9.33
N ALA A 46 3.67 -1.83 -8.50
CA ALA A 46 3.60 -0.38 -8.62
C ALA A 46 4.19 0.13 -9.94
N SER A 47 3.50 1.10 -10.52
CA SER A 47 3.84 1.68 -11.81
C SER A 47 3.89 3.21 -11.72
N ALA A 48 5.04 3.79 -12.07
CA ALA A 48 5.20 5.24 -12.15
C ALA A 48 4.34 5.85 -13.26
N ASP A 49 4.17 5.16 -14.37
CA ASP A 49 3.31 5.61 -15.46
C ASP A 49 1.84 5.66 -15.06
N TYR A 50 1.40 4.69 -14.25
CA TYR A 50 0.05 4.69 -13.68
C TYR A 50 -0.17 5.95 -12.84
N VAL A 51 0.74 6.24 -11.93
CA VAL A 51 0.64 7.43 -11.06
C VAL A 51 0.61 8.71 -11.88
N LYS A 52 1.48 8.82 -12.87
CA LYS A 52 1.54 9.99 -13.76
C LYS A 52 0.20 10.19 -14.48
N THR A 53 -0.35 9.14 -15.07
CA THR A 53 -1.62 9.21 -15.79
C THR A 53 -2.78 9.59 -14.86
N ALA A 54 -2.80 9.02 -13.65
CA ALA A 54 -3.81 9.36 -12.65
C ALA A 54 -3.72 10.82 -12.23
N HIS A 55 -2.51 11.33 -12.00
CA HIS A 55 -2.29 12.73 -11.65
C HIS A 55 -2.74 13.67 -12.78
N GLU A 56 -2.48 13.32 -14.02
CA GLU A 56 -2.96 14.10 -15.18
C GLU A 56 -4.49 14.15 -15.24
N ALA A 57 -5.17 13.13 -14.71
CA ALA A 57 -6.63 13.08 -14.59
C ALA A 57 -7.15 13.74 -13.28
N GLY A 58 -6.28 14.38 -12.50
CA GLY A 58 -6.64 15.04 -11.26
C GLY A 58 -6.93 14.10 -10.09
N LYS A 59 -6.38 12.89 -10.13
CA LYS A 59 -6.61 11.87 -9.09
C LYS A 59 -5.34 11.60 -8.30
N GLU A 60 -5.50 11.36 -6.99
CA GLU A 60 -4.44 10.83 -6.15
C GLU A 60 -4.35 9.30 -6.27
N VAL A 61 -3.18 8.74 -5.98
CA VAL A 61 -2.97 7.30 -5.98
C VAL A 61 -2.44 6.85 -4.62
N TRP A 62 -3.19 5.98 -3.96
CA TRP A 62 -2.82 5.36 -2.69
C TRP A 62 -2.62 3.86 -2.92
N GLY A 63 -1.35 3.44 -2.95
CA GLY A 63 -1.04 2.02 -3.15
C GLY A 63 -1.53 1.18 -1.98
N LEU A 64 -2.28 0.12 -2.26
CA LEU A 64 -2.82 -0.77 -1.25
C LEU A 64 -1.82 -1.86 -0.92
N VAL A 65 -1.60 -2.10 0.37
CA VAL A 65 -0.81 -3.22 0.88
C VAL A 65 -1.71 -4.17 1.67
N ASP A 66 -1.60 -5.47 1.40
CA ASP A 66 -2.36 -6.50 2.09
C ASP A 66 -1.49 -7.53 2.79
N ASN A 67 -2.12 -8.33 3.67
CA ASN A 67 -1.54 -9.47 4.37
C ASN A 67 -2.20 -10.80 3.96
N PHE A 68 -2.67 -10.91 2.72
CA PHE A 68 -3.51 -12.02 2.27
C PHE A 68 -2.75 -13.31 2.00
N ASN A 69 -1.40 -13.26 1.94
CA ASN A 69 -0.60 -14.47 1.75
C ASN A 69 -0.63 -15.32 3.02
N SER A 70 -1.39 -16.41 2.99
CA SER A 70 -1.60 -17.28 4.16
C SER A 70 -0.34 -18.04 4.61
N SER A 71 0.70 -18.10 3.77
CA SER A 71 1.98 -18.69 4.14
C SER A 71 2.88 -17.77 4.94
N VAL A 72 2.50 -16.50 5.10
CA VAL A 72 3.24 -15.48 5.85
C VAL A 72 2.51 -15.15 7.14
N SER A 73 3.17 -15.36 8.27
CA SER A 73 2.61 -15.01 9.58
C SER A 73 2.61 -13.50 9.79
N THR A 74 1.42 -12.91 9.89
CA THR A 74 1.27 -11.48 10.22
C THR A 74 1.85 -11.18 11.60
N LEU A 75 1.63 -12.05 12.58
CA LEU A 75 2.19 -11.89 13.92
C LEU A 75 3.72 -11.85 13.90
N ALA A 76 4.35 -12.80 13.23
CA ALA A 76 5.81 -12.86 13.13
C ALA A 76 6.38 -11.61 12.45
N THR A 77 5.72 -11.12 11.40
CA THR A 77 6.15 -9.94 10.66
C THR A 77 6.05 -8.68 11.53
N LEU A 78 4.93 -8.49 12.21
CA LEU A 78 4.64 -7.24 12.91
C LEU A 78 5.19 -7.18 14.33
N SER A 79 5.38 -8.33 15.00
CA SER A 79 5.88 -8.36 16.39
C SER A 79 7.39 -8.15 16.50
N ASN A 80 8.12 -8.29 15.41
CA ASN A 80 9.57 -8.09 15.36
C ASN A 80 9.89 -6.69 14.86
N THR A 81 10.65 -5.92 15.63
CA THR A 81 11.00 -4.52 15.29
C THR A 81 11.75 -4.43 13.96
N ALA A 82 12.69 -5.34 13.70
CA ALA A 82 13.48 -5.32 12.47
C ALA A 82 12.60 -5.61 11.23
N SER A 83 11.70 -6.59 11.32
CA SER A 83 10.77 -6.92 10.23
C SER A 83 9.81 -5.76 9.97
N ARG A 84 9.29 -5.18 11.02
CA ARG A 84 8.38 -4.04 10.96
C ARG A 84 9.04 -2.83 10.29
N ASN A 85 10.27 -2.52 10.70
CA ASN A 85 11.06 -1.44 10.09
C ASN A 85 11.32 -1.70 8.61
N HIS A 86 11.67 -2.94 8.26
CA HIS A 86 11.91 -3.33 6.87
C HIS A 86 10.66 -3.15 6.02
N LEU A 87 9.50 -3.59 6.54
CA LEU A 87 8.22 -3.42 5.84
C LEU A 87 7.91 -1.94 5.59
N VAL A 88 8.08 -1.10 6.61
CA VAL A 88 7.87 0.35 6.49
C VAL A 88 8.81 0.94 5.41
N GLU A 89 10.09 0.61 5.46
CA GLU A 89 11.06 1.13 4.50
C GLU A 89 10.79 0.67 3.07
N MET A 90 10.38 -0.59 2.89
CA MET A 90 10.02 -1.10 1.56
C MET A 90 8.82 -0.35 0.98
N LEU A 91 7.79 -0.11 1.79
CA LEU A 91 6.61 0.65 1.35
C LEU A 91 6.95 2.10 1.02
N LEU A 92 7.75 2.76 1.86
CA LEU A 92 8.14 4.15 1.63
C LEU A 92 9.07 4.28 0.41
N SER A 93 9.95 3.33 0.19
CA SER A 93 10.83 3.29 -0.97
C SER A 93 10.02 3.16 -2.26
N GLU A 94 9.01 2.28 -2.30
CA GLU A 94 8.14 2.12 -3.45
C GLU A 94 7.24 3.35 -3.67
N ALA A 95 6.74 3.93 -2.59
CA ALA A 95 5.97 5.17 -2.68
C ALA A 95 6.78 6.30 -3.33
N LYS A 96 8.04 6.44 -2.94
CA LYS A 96 8.95 7.42 -3.53
C LYS A 96 9.26 7.10 -4.99
N ARG A 97 9.52 5.83 -5.28
CA ARG A 97 9.91 5.39 -6.64
C ARG A 97 8.85 5.73 -7.68
N VAL A 98 7.58 5.53 -7.35
CA VAL A 98 6.47 5.74 -8.30
C VAL A 98 5.70 7.05 -8.07
N GLY A 99 5.96 7.77 -7.00
CA GLY A 99 5.31 9.05 -6.70
C GLY A 99 3.93 8.92 -6.07
N LEU A 100 3.72 7.92 -5.19
CA LEU A 100 2.44 7.74 -4.50
C LEU A 100 2.08 8.94 -3.61
N ASP A 101 0.79 9.21 -3.52
CA ASP A 101 0.24 10.22 -2.61
C ASP A 101 -0.07 9.64 -1.22
N GLY A 102 -0.25 8.33 -1.13
CA GLY A 102 -0.51 7.67 0.14
C GLY A 102 -0.41 6.15 0.05
N ILE A 103 -0.58 5.51 1.20
CA ILE A 103 -0.59 4.05 1.33
C ILE A 103 -1.87 3.64 2.05
N ASN A 104 -2.62 2.73 1.44
CA ASN A 104 -3.82 2.16 2.02
C ASN A 104 -3.47 0.78 2.60
N VAL A 105 -3.58 0.64 3.91
CA VAL A 105 -3.26 -0.62 4.59
C VAL A 105 -4.52 -1.45 4.75
N ASP A 106 -4.59 -2.57 4.04
CA ASP A 106 -5.71 -3.49 4.07
C ASP A 106 -5.26 -4.84 4.65
N PHE A 107 -5.06 -4.85 5.97
CA PHE A 107 -4.71 -6.05 6.71
C PHE A 107 -5.99 -6.63 7.33
N GLU A 108 -6.27 -7.89 7.00
CA GLU A 108 -7.47 -8.58 7.46
C GLU A 108 -7.15 -9.71 8.44
N SER A 109 -8.20 -10.24 9.08
CA SER A 109 -8.13 -11.38 10.00
C SER A 109 -7.16 -11.16 11.16
N MET A 110 -7.11 -9.94 11.69
CA MET A 110 -6.23 -9.58 12.80
C MET A 110 -6.69 -10.20 14.10
N THR A 111 -5.77 -10.89 14.79
CA THR A 111 -6.01 -11.46 16.10
C THR A 111 -5.79 -10.41 17.19
N LYS A 112 -6.23 -10.74 18.43
CA LYS A 112 -5.96 -9.88 19.60
C LYS A 112 -4.46 -9.74 19.88
N GLU A 113 -3.67 -10.79 19.60
CA GLU A 113 -2.22 -10.76 19.77
C GLU A 113 -1.54 -9.85 18.74
N GLU A 114 -2.06 -9.80 17.53
CA GLU A 114 -1.52 -8.99 16.46
C GLU A 114 -1.88 -7.51 16.59
N ALA A 115 -3.02 -7.20 17.19
CA ALA A 115 -3.56 -5.83 17.23
C ALA A 115 -2.58 -4.77 17.76
N PRO A 116 -1.89 -4.95 18.90
CA PRO A 116 -0.95 -3.91 19.36
C PRO A 116 0.25 -3.74 18.43
N HIS A 117 0.71 -4.80 17.78
CA HIS A 117 1.80 -4.73 16.82
C HIS A 117 1.36 -4.06 15.52
N PHE A 118 0.12 -4.28 15.10
CA PHE A 118 -0.47 -3.57 13.97
C PHE A 118 -0.57 -2.07 14.24
N ILE A 119 -1.02 -1.67 15.42
CA ILE A 119 -1.08 -0.26 15.82
C ILE A 119 0.31 0.37 15.77
N GLN A 120 1.32 -0.33 16.25
CA GLN A 120 2.70 0.15 16.22
C GLN A 120 3.21 0.30 14.78
N PHE A 121 2.90 -0.67 13.92
CA PHE A 121 3.23 -0.59 12.50
C PHE A 121 2.62 0.64 11.85
N ILE A 122 1.34 0.90 12.08
CA ILE A 122 0.64 2.07 11.54
C ILE A 122 1.28 3.38 12.03
N ARG A 123 1.68 3.44 13.29
CA ARG A 123 2.39 4.61 13.85
C ARG A 123 3.72 4.85 13.14
N GLU A 124 4.51 3.81 12.98
CA GLU A 124 5.83 3.90 12.34
C GLU A 124 5.69 4.29 10.86
N LEU A 125 4.72 3.69 10.17
CA LEU A 125 4.45 4.02 8.77
C LEU A 125 3.97 5.46 8.63
N SER A 126 3.09 5.93 9.50
CA SER A 126 2.58 7.29 9.49
C SER A 126 3.67 8.32 9.72
N ILE A 127 4.58 8.04 10.65
CA ILE A 127 5.74 8.90 10.91
C ILE A 127 6.64 8.97 9.67
N GLY A 128 6.90 7.82 9.04
CA GLY A 128 7.69 7.75 7.82
C GLY A 128 7.05 8.51 6.65
N CYS A 129 5.74 8.40 6.48
CA CYS A 129 5.00 9.16 5.47
C CYS A 129 5.12 10.66 5.68
N ARG A 130 4.98 11.12 6.91
CA ARG A 130 5.11 12.55 7.25
C ARG A 130 6.50 13.08 6.97
N LYS A 131 7.55 12.34 7.32
CA LYS A 131 8.94 12.73 7.07
C LYS A 131 9.23 12.87 5.58
N LYS A 132 8.59 12.08 4.74
CA LYS A 132 8.77 12.10 3.29
C LYS A 132 7.72 12.95 2.56
N LYS A 133 6.91 13.71 3.30
CA LYS A 133 5.82 14.56 2.77
C LYS A 133 4.81 13.77 1.92
N SER A 134 4.63 12.49 2.22
CA SER A 134 3.61 11.66 1.60
C SER A 134 2.27 11.82 2.32
N ALA A 135 1.18 11.48 1.65
CA ALA A 135 -0.16 11.57 2.21
C ALA A 135 -0.40 10.54 3.32
N CYS A 136 -1.55 10.63 3.94
CA CYS A 136 -1.94 9.84 5.11
C CYS A 136 -1.94 8.34 4.84
N VAL A 137 -1.62 7.56 5.88
CA VAL A 137 -1.87 6.13 5.91
C VAL A 137 -3.32 5.90 6.31
N ILE A 138 -4.01 5.04 5.57
CA ILE A 138 -5.38 4.66 5.89
C ILE A 138 -5.42 3.16 6.19
N CYS A 139 -6.13 2.80 7.27
CA CYS A 139 -6.42 1.42 7.61
C CYS A 139 -7.80 1.05 7.08
N GLY A 140 -7.85 0.04 6.25
CA GLY A 140 -9.12 -0.49 5.74
C GLY A 140 -9.64 -1.65 6.59
#